data_9f10a47a91fceb2cc216b043f1a4b697
#
_entry.id   9f10a47a91fceb2cc216b043f1a4b697
#
_cell.length_a   1.000
_cell.length_b   1.000
_cell.length_c   1.000
_cell.angle_alpha   90.00
_cell.angle_beta   90.00
_cell.angle_gamma   90.00
#
_symmetry.space_group_name_H-M   'P 1'
#
loop_
_entity.id
_entity.type
_entity.pdbx_description
1 polymer ?
#
loop_
_entity_poly.entity_id
_entity_poly.type
_entity_poly.pdbx_seq_one_letter_code
_entity_poly.pdbx_strand_id
1 'polypeptide(L)'
;MTTTMNRLPVSTWNPLGVNYAPASAALPAVPAAGWAKAEALSPALPAGVTAPAAADFGSFAASGMGAETDAWLAANANLVNHLAVTGTADAPVVFETALDTDHPHALTYLTIDAAAGSSLTVVQVVRGDAEDGISANLTRIRAAEGAHVVLVQVQLLGNRARRWNAVAIEQGTSARVEQVRIELGGSVVACGARTLLNHNKCEYDLDAVYFGHSNDVLDFNDVSVHTGRDTLCEMHTAGVLTGSADKILRGTVDFQRGAKRGVGHESEDVLLFSPSARNRTAPLILCGEEEVEGQHAASVGRLDENKLYYLRSRGLSEAQARRLMVDARFAPAIDKIPLDSLQDEVRENVARRLNDELDG
;
A
#
# COMPACT_ATOMS: atom_id res chain seq x y z
N MET A 1 5.31 -23.82 -6.15
CA MET A 1 4.06 -23.75 -5.37
C MET A 1 3.24 -22.61 -5.94
N THR A 2 2.01 -22.87 -6.38
CA THR A 2 1.09 -21.79 -6.77
C THR A 2 0.51 -21.20 -5.49
N THR A 3 1.21 -20.25 -4.91
CA THR A 3 0.72 -19.49 -3.76
C THR A 3 -0.47 -18.66 -4.23
N THR A 4 -1.64 -18.88 -3.67
CA THR A 4 -2.83 -18.05 -3.95
C THR A 4 -2.79 -16.82 -3.05
N MET A 5 -2.07 -15.78 -3.46
CA MET A 5 -2.02 -14.52 -2.71
C MET A 5 -3.22 -13.61 -3.05
N ASN A 6 -3.46 -12.62 -2.21
CA ASN A 6 -4.50 -11.61 -2.37
C ASN A 6 -5.89 -12.22 -2.58
N ARG A 7 -6.18 -13.28 -1.83
CA ARG A 7 -7.44 -14.02 -1.94
C ARG A 7 -8.58 -13.26 -1.27
N LEU A 8 -9.71 -13.14 -1.98
CA LEU A 8 -10.96 -12.69 -1.37
C LEU A 8 -11.41 -13.66 -0.28
N PRO A 9 -11.92 -13.18 0.87
CA PRO A 9 -12.45 -14.02 1.93
C PRO A 9 -13.69 -14.81 1.47
N VAL A 10 -14.48 -14.24 0.57
CA VAL A 10 -15.63 -14.88 -0.09
C VAL A 10 -15.44 -14.81 -1.59
N SER A 11 -15.42 -15.95 -2.24
CA SER A 11 -15.24 -16.01 -3.69
C SER A 11 -16.43 -15.44 -4.44
N THR A 12 -16.15 -14.63 -5.45
CA THR A 12 -17.12 -14.13 -6.43
C THR A 12 -17.18 -15.07 -7.65
N TRP A 13 -17.91 -14.66 -8.68
CA TRP A 13 -17.96 -15.40 -9.93
C TRP A 13 -16.60 -15.50 -10.63
N ASN A 14 -16.10 -16.71 -10.82
CA ASN A 14 -14.74 -16.99 -11.32
C ASN A 14 -14.37 -16.28 -12.64
N PRO A 15 -15.26 -16.17 -13.64
CA PRO A 15 -14.93 -15.47 -14.90
C PRO A 15 -14.52 -14.01 -14.75
N LEU A 16 -14.82 -13.35 -13.61
CA LEU A 16 -14.34 -12.00 -13.34
C LEU A 16 -12.81 -11.95 -13.10
N GLY A 17 -12.22 -13.08 -12.67
CA GLY A 17 -10.79 -13.20 -12.43
C GLY A 17 -10.29 -12.31 -11.28
N VAL A 18 -11.09 -12.11 -10.23
CA VAL A 18 -10.76 -11.23 -9.09
C VAL A 18 -10.57 -11.98 -7.77
N ASN A 19 -10.81 -13.28 -7.73
CA ASN A 19 -10.82 -14.05 -6.49
C ASN A 19 -9.43 -14.20 -5.82
N TYR A 20 -8.35 -14.06 -6.59
CA TYR A 20 -6.95 -14.13 -6.15
C TYR A 20 -6.06 -13.41 -7.17
N ALA A 21 -4.81 -13.16 -6.82
CA ALA A 21 -3.84 -12.55 -7.70
C ALA A 21 -3.60 -13.38 -8.98
N PRO A 22 -3.37 -12.73 -10.14
CA PRO A 22 -3.07 -13.45 -11.37
C PRO A 22 -1.73 -14.20 -11.26
N ALA A 23 -1.55 -15.24 -12.08
CA ALA A 23 -0.31 -16.03 -12.09
C ALA A 23 0.94 -15.19 -12.38
N SER A 24 0.80 -14.09 -13.15
CA SER A 24 1.87 -13.13 -13.41
C SER A 24 2.38 -12.41 -12.17
N ALA A 25 1.54 -12.29 -11.12
CA ALA A 25 1.91 -11.70 -9.83
C ALA A 25 2.47 -12.73 -8.82
N ALA A 26 2.66 -14.00 -9.21
CA ALA A 26 3.19 -15.02 -8.31
C ALA A 26 4.55 -14.64 -7.73
N LEU A 27 4.81 -15.08 -6.49
CA LEU A 27 6.10 -14.87 -5.84
C LEU A 27 7.24 -15.44 -6.70
N PRO A 28 8.36 -14.73 -6.83
CA PRO A 28 9.51 -15.20 -7.60
C PRO A 28 10.22 -16.34 -6.87
N ALA A 29 11.11 -17.04 -7.59
CA ALA A 29 12.12 -17.86 -6.92
C ALA A 29 13.05 -16.94 -6.10
N VAL A 30 13.56 -17.45 -4.98
CA VAL A 30 14.52 -16.70 -4.15
C VAL A 30 15.82 -16.53 -4.95
N PRO A 31 16.28 -15.30 -5.17
CA PRO A 31 17.53 -15.07 -5.88
C PRO A 31 18.73 -15.67 -5.14
N ALA A 32 19.70 -16.22 -5.88
CA ALA A 32 20.92 -16.78 -5.30
C ALA A 32 21.97 -15.72 -4.91
N ALA A 33 21.89 -14.52 -5.51
CA ALA A 33 22.85 -13.42 -5.33
C ALA A 33 22.21 -12.07 -5.69
N GLY A 34 22.99 -11.00 -5.60
CA GLY A 34 22.53 -9.65 -5.97
C GLY A 34 21.64 -8.98 -4.91
N TRP A 35 21.89 -9.28 -3.65
CA TRP A 35 21.12 -8.76 -2.53
C TRP A 35 21.57 -7.35 -2.14
N ALA A 36 20.63 -6.48 -1.82
CA ALA A 36 20.90 -5.18 -1.21
C ALA A 36 21.66 -5.35 0.11
N LYS A 37 22.59 -4.44 0.38
CA LYS A 37 23.43 -4.48 1.59
C LYS A 37 22.65 -4.03 2.82
N ALA A 38 22.88 -4.71 3.95
CA ALA A 38 22.22 -4.41 5.23
C ALA A 38 22.52 -2.99 5.76
N GLU A 39 23.67 -2.43 5.40
CA GLU A 39 24.10 -1.07 5.77
C GLU A 39 23.16 0.03 5.22
N ALA A 40 22.44 -0.26 4.13
CA ALA A 40 21.45 0.64 3.56
C ALA A 40 20.20 0.86 4.44
N LEU A 41 20.04 0.08 5.53
CA LEU A 41 18.86 0.12 6.40
C LEU A 41 19.21 0.32 7.89
N SER A 42 20.16 1.20 8.17
CA SER A 42 20.44 1.65 9.55
C SER A 42 19.91 3.07 9.74
N PRO A 43 18.59 3.25 9.99
CA PRO A 43 18.02 4.57 10.15
C PRO A 43 18.53 5.25 11.42
N ALA A 44 18.56 6.58 11.41
CA ALA A 44 18.66 7.33 12.63
C ALA A 44 17.38 7.09 13.47
N LEU A 45 17.54 6.72 14.72
CA LEU A 45 16.43 6.47 15.63
C LEU A 45 16.17 7.71 16.49
N PRO A 46 14.95 8.27 16.47
CA PRO A 46 14.57 9.37 17.35
C PRO A 46 14.42 8.91 18.81
N ALA A 47 14.32 9.85 19.72
CA ALA A 47 14.10 9.54 21.14
C ALA A 47 12.85 8.68 21.34
N GLY A 48 12.92 7.71 22.25
CA GLY A 48 11.82 6.78 22.52
C GLY A 48 11.66 5.64 21.53
N VAL A 49 12.51 5.54 20.50
CA VAL A 49 12.53 4.44 19.55
C VAL A 49 13.84 3.64 19.71
N THR A 50 13.71 2.33 19.77
CA THR A 50 14.83 1.40 19.81
C THR A 50 14.72 0.34 18.73
N ALA A 51 15.85 -0.25 18.33
CA ALA A 51 15.91 -1.35 17.37
C ALA A 51 16.45 -2.61 18.06
N PRO A 52 15.60 -3.43 18.70
CA PRO A 52 16.02 -4.68 19.30
C PRO A 52 16.50 -5.68 18.23
N ALA A 53 17.47 -6.54 18.57
CA ALA A 53 18.01 -7.54 17.64
C ALA A 53 16.99 -8.61 17.23
N ALA A 54 15.93 -8.78 18.01
CA ALA A 54 14.82 -9.68 17.73
C ALA A 54 13.52 -9.14 18.32
N ALA A 55 12.39 -9.43 17.69
CA ALA A 55 11.08 -9.14 18.22
C ALA A 55 10.25 -10.43 18.23
N ASP A 56 9.59 -10.70 19.35
CA ASP A 56 8.62 -11.80 19.45
C ASP A 56 7.23 -11.26 19.15
N PHE A 57 6.75 -11.51 17.94
CA PHE A 57 5.39 -11.20 17.55
C PHE A 57 4.42 -12.39 17.74
N GLY A 58 4.94 -13.56 18.20
CA GLY A 58 4.12 -14.76 18.43
C GLY A 58 3.29 -15.15 17.21
N SER A 59 2.05 -15.57 17.46
CA SER A 59 1.05 -15.74 16.39
C SER A 59 0.52 -14.36 15.99
N PHE A 60 0.95 -13.86 14.84
CA PHE A 60 0.48 -12.60 14.28
C PHE A 60 -0.49 -12.84 13.14
N ALA A 61 -1.49 -11.97 12.98
CA ALA A 61 -2.42 -12.06 11.87
C ALA A 61 -1.69 -12.00 10.52
N ALA A 62 -2.21 -12.71 9.54
CA ALA A 62 -1.69 -12.62 8.19
C ALA A 62 -2.02 -11.27 7.56
N SER A 63 -1.15 -10.80 6.67
CA SER A 63 -1.40 -9.63 5.81
C SER A 63 -2.54 -9.88 4.82
N GLY A 64 -2.90 -8.86 4.06
CA GLY A 64 -3.83 -9.00 2.93
C GLY A 64 -3.33 -9.96 1.86
N MET A 65 -2.03 -10.19 1.76
CA MET A 65 -1.45 -11.15 0.81
C MET A 65 -1.60 -12.61 1.24
N GLY A 66 -1.84 -12.87 2.52
CA GLY A 66 -2.09 -14.21 3.06
C GLY A 66 -0.87 -14.83 3.75
N ALA A 67 -1.15 -15.78 4.66
CA ALA A 67 -0.16 -16.37 5.56
C ALA A 67 1.00 -17.09 4.86
N GLU A 68 0.76 -17.74 3.73
CA GLU A 68 1.81 -18.41 2.95
C GLU A 68 2.80 -17.41 2.36
N THR A 69 2.27 -16.27 1.85
CA THR A 69 3.09 -15.17 1.33
C THR A 69 3.91 -14.54 2.45
N ASP A 70 3.30 -14.25 3.59
CA ASP A 70 3.98 -13.69 4.75
C ASP A 70 5.11 -14.60 5.26
N ALA A 71 4.85 -15.90 5.31
CA ALA A 71 5.86 -16.89 5.72
C ALA A 71 7.04 -16.92 4.73
N TRP A 72 6.75 -16.87 3.42
CA TRP A 72 7.79 -16.80 2.40
C TRP A 72 8.63 -15.51 2.54
N LEU A 73 7.97 -14.35 2.70
CA LEU A 73 8.64 -13.06 2.87
C LEU A 73 9.51 -13.05 4.13
N ALA A 74 8.99 -13.49 5.26
CA ALA A 74 9.74 -13.52 6.53
C ALA A 74 10.95 -14.47 6.49
N ALA A 75 10.80 -15.64 5.83
CA ALA A 75 11.87 -16.64 5.75
C ALA A 75 13.01 -16.23 4.80
N ASN A 76 12.73 -15.36 3.82
CA ASN A 76 13.68 -14.98 2.78
C ASN A 76 14.14 -13.52 2.87
N ALA A 77 13.70 -12.77 3.89
CA ALA A 77 14.13 -11.40 4.10
C ALA A 77 15.65 -11.32 4.35
N ASN A 78 16.35 -10.54 3.53
CA ASN A 78 17.78 -10.25 3.72
C ASN A 78 18.02 -9.00 4.56
N LEU A 79 16.98 -8.18 4.77
CA LEU A 79 17.00 -6.94 5.53
C LEU A 79 15.91 -7.00 6.60
N VAL A 80 16.30 -7.27 7.84
CA VAL A 80 15.36 -7.43 8.95
C VAL A 80 15.58 -6.32 9.97
N ASN A 81 14.50 -5.62 10.31
CA ASN A 81 14.50 -4.58 11.32
C ASN A 81 13.33 -4.74 12.29
N HIS A 82 13.58 -4.45 13.54
CA HIS A 82 12.58 -4.43 14.59
C HIS A 82 12.60 -3.07 15.27
N LEU A 83 11.44 -2.42 15.39
CA LEU A 83 11.29 -1.16 16.13
C LEU A 83 10.42 -1.39 17.35
N ALA A 84 10.89 -0.92 18.50
CA ALA A 84 10.09 -0.81 19.72
C ALA A 84 10.00 0.67 20.12
N VAL A 85 8.77 1.12 20.39
CA VAL A 85 8.44 2.53 20.62
C VAL A 85 7.81 2.70 21.99
N THR A 86 8.36 3.61 22.80
CA THR A 86 7.93 3.84 24.20
C THR A 86 7.72 5.32 24.50
N GLY A 87 7.11 6.06 23.61
CA GLY A 87 6.85 7.49 23.77
C GLY A 87 6.49 8.12 22.44
N THR A 88 6.47 9.43 22.38
CA THR A 88 6.25 10.16 21.13
C THR A 88 7.60 10.41 20.45
N ALA A 89 7.80 9.79 19.30
CA ALA A 89 8.95 10.07 18.46
C ALA A 89 8.80 11.48 17.83
N ASP A 90 9.87 12.28 17.91
CA ASP A 90 9.90 13.67 17.43
C ASP A 90 10.29 13.78 15.94
N ALA A 91 10.69 12.70 15.34
CA ALA A 91 11.04 12.61 13.91
C ALA A 91 10.66 11.24 13.33
N PRO A 92 10.43 11.14 12.02
CA PRO A 92 10.15 9.87 11.37
C PRO A 92 11.39 8.97 11.34
N VAL A 93 11.18 7.66 11.45
CA VAL A 93 12.20 6.65 11.12
C VAL A 93 12.12 6.36 9.62
N VAL A 94 13.21 6.59 8.89
CA VAL A 94 13.23 6.48 7.43
C VAL A 94 14.09 5.29 7.01
N PHE A 95 13.48 4.35 6.27
CA PHE A 95 14.17 3.24 5.62
C PHE A 95 14.20 3.46 4.12
N GLU A 96 15.38 3.52 3.54
CA GLU A 96 15.56 3.68 2.10
C GLU A 96 16.25 2.46 1.49
N THR A 97 15.68 1.93 0.43
CA THR A 97 16.24 0.81 -0.33
C THR A 97 16.35 1.20 -1.79
N ALA A 98 17.50 0.96 -2.39
CA ALA A 98 17.72 1.17 -3.82
C ALA A 98 18.06 -0.14 -4.52
N LEU A 99 17.44 -0.36 -5.67
CA LEU A 99 17.81 -1.44 -6.59
C LEU A 99 18.70 -0.89 -7.69
N ASP A 100 19.80 -1.56 -7.95
CA ASP A 100 20.74 -1.25 -9.03
C ASP A 100 21.20 -2.55 -9.72
N THR A 101 22.10 -2.42 -10.69
CA THR A 101 22.62 -3.56 -11.45
C THR A 101 23.39 -4.56 -10.57
N ASP A 102 24.09 -4.08 -9.54
CA ASP A 102 24.88 -4.91 -8.65
C ASP A 102 24.03 -5.52 -7.52
N HIS A 103 22.94 -4.82 -7.12
CA HIS A 103 22.04 -5.19 -6.05
C HIS A 103 20.57 -5.11 -6.53
N PRO A 104 20.15 -5.97 -7.47
CA PRO A 104 18.80 -5.92 -8.03
C PRO A 104 17.71 -6.44 -7.09
N HIS A 105 18.06 -6.98 -5.92
CA HIS A 105 17.10 -7.66 -5.05
C HIS A 105 17.13 -7.13 -3.62
N ALA A 106 15.95 -6.80 -3.08
CA ALA A 106 15.78 -6.41 -1.68
C ALA A 106 14.50 -7.05 -1.12
N LEU A 107 14.65 -7.89 -0.09
CA LEU A 107 13.54 -8.43 0.69
C LEU A 107 13.63 -7.90 2.12
N THR A 108 12.67 -7.07 2.52
CA THR A 108 12.67 -6.42 3.82
C THR A 108 11.61 -7.02 4.74
N TYR A 109 11.95 -7.19 6.01
CA TYR A 109 11.01 -7.54 7.05
C TYR A 109 11.12 -6.53 8.19
N LEU A 110 10.06 -5.77 8.42
CA LEU A 110 9.97 -4.76 9.48
C LEU A 110 8.88 -5.14 10.49
N THR A 111 9.21 -5.07 11.77
CA THR A 111 8.21 -5.11 12.83
C THR A 111 8.22 -3.81 13.61
N ILE A 112 7.03 -3.33 13.98
CA ILE A 112 6.82 -2.12 14.78
C ILE A 112 5.97 -2.53 15.99
N ASP A 113 6.55 -2.44 17.18
CA ASP A 113 5.87 -2.68 18.46
C ASP A 113 5.72 -1.34 19.19
N ALA A 114 4.53 -0.75 19.09
CA ALA A 114 4.21 0.54 19.67
C ALA A 114 3.52 0.33 21.03
N ALA A 115 4.22 0.71 22.11
CA ALA A 115 3.71 0.63 23.48
C ALA A 115 2.48 1.54 23.68
N ALA A 116 1.73 1.32 24.75
CA ALA A 116 0.55 2.10 25.07
C ALA A 116 0.84 3.62 25.09
N GLY A 117 0.02 4.40 24.39
CA GLY A 117 0.12 5.85 24.29
C GLY A 117 1.35 6.37 23.52
N SER A 118 2.11 5.49 22.87
CA SER A 118 3.26 5.90 22.06
C SER A 118 2.85 6.39 20.67
N SER A 119 3.74 7.14 20.02
CA SER A 119 3.51 7.63 18.65
C SER A 119 4.79 7.55 17.81
N LEU A 120 4.66 7.05 16.56
CA LEU A 120 5.76 6.92 15.61
C LEU A 120 5.29 7.11 14.18
N THR A 121 6.07 7.83 13.40
CA THR A 121 5.99 7.80 11.92
C THR A 121 7.14 6.99 11.35
N VAL A 122 6.84 6.05 10.47
CA VAL A 122 7.83 5.27 9.71
C VAL A 122 7.64 5.53 8.23
N VAL A 123 8.73 5.82 7.55
CA VAL A 123 8.78 6.02 6.09
C VAL A 123 9.63 4.92 5.47
N GLN A 124 9.06 4.14 4.56
CA GLN A 124 9.76 3.15 3.76
C GLN A 124 9.80 3.62 2.31
N VAL A 125 10.99 3.79 1.75
CA VAL A 125 11.16 4.21 0.37
C VAL A 125 11.95 3.16 -0.39
N VAL A 126 11.47 2.79 -1.57
CA VAL A 126 12.21 1.95 -2.50
C VAL A 126 12.32 2.64 -3.85
N ARG A 127 13.55 2.66 -4.40
CA ARG A 127 13.90 3.31 -5.66
C ARG A 127 14.71 2.39 -6.56
N GLY A 128 14.96 2.87 -7.76
CA GLY A 128 15.87 2.24 -8.69
C GLY A 128 15.20 1.39 -9.75
N ASP A 129 15.99 0.90 -10.66
CA ASP A 129 15.54 0.04 -11.76
C ASP A 129 16.64 -0.96 -12.10
N ALA A 130 16.30 -2.23 -12.05
CA ALA A 130 17.22 -3.31 -12.39
C ALA A 130 16.48 -4.36 -13.21
N GLU A 131 17.18 -4.96 -14.17
CA GLU A 131 16.64 -6.08 -14.94
C GLU A 131 16.29 -7.22 -13.98
N ASP A 132 15.09 -7.76 -14.08
CA ASP A 132 14.55 -8.75 -13.16
C ASP A 132 14.62 -8.36 -11.67
N GLY A 133 14.68 -7.06 -11.37
CA GLY A 133 14.75 -6.53 -10.01
C GLY A 133 13.58 -7.00 -9.15
N ILE A 134 13.87 -7.33 -7.87
CA ILE A 134 12.87 -7.78 -6.91
C ILE A 134 12.89 -6.87 -5.68
N SER A 135 11.79 -6.21 -5.44
CA SER A 135 11.53 -5.55 -4.16
C SER A 135 10.38 -6.26 -3.47
N ALA A 136 10.63 -6.84 -2.31
CA ALA A 136 9.58 -7.46 -1.52
C ALA A 136 9.65 -7.00 -0.07
N ASN A 137 8.50 -6.80 0.56
CA ASN A 137 8.41 -6.24 1.91
C ASN A 137 7.31 -6.93 2.71
N LEU A 138 7.61 -7.24 3.97
CA LEU A 138 6.62 -7.56 4.99
C LEU A 138 6.76 -6.57 6.14
N THR A 139 5.69 -5.85 6.46
CA THR A 139 5.61 -4.99 7.64
C THR A 139 4.55 -5.51 8.59
N ARG A 140 4.89 -5.67 9.87
CA ARG A 140 3.96 -6.02 10.94
C ARG A 140 3.93 -4.92 11.97
N ILE A 141 2.72 -4.47 12.34
CA ILE A 141 2.51 -3.39 13.30
C ILE A 141 1.63 -3.90 14.44
N ARG A 142 2.15 -3.85 15.66
CA ARG A 142 1.37 -3.98 16.87
C ARG A 142 1.27 -2.60 17.51
N ALA A 143 0.06 -2.03 17.52
CA ALA A 143 -0.23 -0.75 18.18
C ALA A 143 -1.00 -1.05 19.48
N ALA A 144 -0.37 -0.89 20.64
CA ALA A 144 -1.01 -1.09 21.94
C ALA A 144 -2.05 0.01 22.22
N GLU A 145 -2.70 -0.05 23.39
CA GLU A 145 -3.76 0.90 23.77
C GLU A 145 -3.35 2.36 23.58
N GLY A 146 -4.14 3.12 22.82
CA GLY A 146 -3.93 4.55 22.56
C GLY A 146 -2.66 4.86 21.74
N ALA A 147 -1.97 3.86 21.20
CA ALA A 147 -0.81 4.09 20.34
C ALA A 147 -1.23 4.67 18.99
N HIS A 148 -0.38 5.52 18.41
CA HIS A 148 -0.57 6.12 17.10
C HIS A 148 0.62 5.80 16.19
N VAL A 149 0.41 5.07 15.11
CA VAL A 149 1.44 4.71 14.13
C VAL A 149 1.07 5.22 12.75
N VAL A 150 1.97 5.97 12.12
CA VAL A 150 1.86 6.36 10.72
C VAL A 150 2.89 5.57 9.91
N LEU A 151 2.42 4.77 8.95
CA LEU A 151 3.27 4.03 8.01
C LEU A 151 3.17 4.66 6.62
N VAL A 152 4.25 5.26 6.14
CA VAL A 152 4.34 5.80 4.77
C VAL A 152 5.22 4.88 3.93
N GLN A 153 4.68 4.36 2.84
CA GLN A 153 5.36 3.47 1.91
C GLN A 153 5.37 4.09 0.52
N VAL A 154 6.56 4.41 0.02
CA VAL A 154 6.75 5.05 -1.29
C VAL A 154 7.60 4.16 -2.19
N GLN A 155 7.03 3.75 -3.32
CA GLN A 155 7.70 2.97 -4.33
C GLN A 155 7.86 3.79 -5.61
N LEU A 156 9.12 3.99 -6.02
CA LEU A 156 9.55 4.74 -7.19
C LEU A 156 10.44 3.87 -8.11
N LEU A 157 10.09 2.60 -8.24
CA LEU A 157 10.84 1.65 -9.08
C LEU A 157 10.65 1.96 -10.57
N GLY A 158 11.65 1.59 -11.36
CA GLY A 158 11.53 1.54 -12.81
C GLY A 158 10.69 0.35 -13.29
N ASN A 159 10.44 0.28 -14.60
CA ASN A 159 9.49 -0.68 -15.18
C ASN A 159 10.07 -2.10 -15.36
N ARG A 160 11.36 -2.34 -15.03
CA ARG A 160 12.00 -3.67 -15.12
C ARG A 160 11.96 -4.43 -13.79
N ALA A 161 11.68 -3.75 -12.70
CA ALA A 161 11.57 -4.36 -11.38
C ALA A 161 10.14 -4.82 -11.06
N ARG A 162 10.03 -5.74 -10.10
CA ARG A 162 8.76 -6.26 -9.59
C ARG A 162 8.65 -6.02 -8.09
N ARG A 163 7.43 -5.77 -7.60
CA ARG A 163 7.15 -5.38 -6.22
C ARG A 163 6.13 -6.28 -5.55
N TRP A 164 6.42 -6.71 -4.30
CA TRP A 164 5.46 -7.33 -3.38
C TRP A 164 5.49 -6.57 -2.05
N ASN A 165 4.33 -6.15 -1.56
CA ASN A 165 4.23 -5.36 -0.33
C ASN A 165 3.11 -5.89 0.57
N ALA A 166 3.49 -6.56 1.65
CA ALA A 166 2.60 -7.16 2.63
C ALA A 166 2.59 -6.34 3.92
N VAL A 167 1.40 -6.00 4.41
CA VAL A 167 1.23 -5.27 5.67
C VAL A 167 0.20 -5.98 6.54
N ALA A 168 0.55 -6.23 7.81
CA ALA A 168 -0.35 -6.78 8.81
C ALA A 168 -0.35 -5.89 10.06
N ILE A 169 -1.56 -5.57 10.58
CA ILE A 169 -1.74 -4.61 11.65
C ILE A 169 -2.67 -5.20 12.71
N GLU A 170 -2.25 -5.16 13.97
CA GLU A 170 -3.06 -5.48 15.14
C GLU A 170 -3.14 -4.26 16.07
N GLN A 171 -4.36 -3.90 16.49
CA GLN A 171 -4.61 -2.67 17.23
C GLN A 171 -5.25 -2.95 18.59
N GLY A 172 -4.69 -2.33 19.64
CA GLY A 172 -5.26 -2.25 20.97
C GLY A 172 -6.37 -1.20 21.07
N THR A 173 -7.04 -1.11 22.22
CA THR A 173 -8.12 -0.14 22.48
C THR A 173 -7.69 1.28 22.15
N SER A 174 -8.51 2.01 21.39
CA SER A 174 -8.26 3.40 20.98
C SER A 174 -6.94 3.62 20.25
N ALA A 175 -6.31 2.57 19.74
CA ALA A 175 -5.14 2.73 18.89
C ALA A 175 -5.56 3.23 17.49
N ARG A 176 -4.68 4.04 16.87
CA ARG A 176 -4.85 4.56 15.53
C ARG A 176 -3.66 4.18 14.66
N VAL A 177 -3.93 3.65 13.49
CA VAL A 177 -2.90 3.41 12.46
C VAL A 177 -3.32 4.09 11.17
N GLU A 178 -2.42 4.92 10.64
CA GLU A 178 -2.55 5.54 9.33
C GLU A 178 -1.54 4.92 8.38
N GLN A 179 -1.98 4.51 7.20
CA GLN A 179 -1.12 3.99 6.14
C GLN A 179 -1.23 4.85 4.90
N VAL A 180 -0.09 5.34 4.41
CA VAL A 180 0.04 5.98 3.10
C VAL A 180 0.82 5.04 2.20
N ARG A 181 0.24 4.67 1.04
CA ARG A 181 0.88 3.76 0.09
C ARG A 181 0.93 4.38 -1.31
N ILE A 182 2.14 4.63 -1.78
CA ILE A 182 2.42 5.23 -3.09
C ILE A 182 3.12 4.18 -3.96
N GLU A 183 2.47 3.70 -5.02
CA GLU A 183 3.00 2.68 -5.93
C GLU A 183 3.04 3.25 -7.36
N LEU A 184 4.21 3.75 -7.78
CA LEU A 184 4.35 4.47 -9.06
C LEU A 184 5.14 3.72 -10.13
N GLY A 185 5.63 2.54 -9.88
CA GLY A 185 6.41 1.78 -10.87
C GLY A 185 6.35 0.28 -10.65
N GLY A 186 7.25 -0.41 -11.34
CA GLY A 186 7.29 -1.87 -11.35
C GLY A 186 6.38 -2.50 -12.41
N SER A 187 6.91 -3.47 -13.14
CA SER A 187 6.13 -4.22 -14.15
C SER A 187 5.07 -5.13 -13.54
N VAL A 188 5.29 -5.57 -12.30
CA VAL A 188 4.34 -6.32 -11.48
C VAL A 188 4.36 -5.73 -10.07
N VAL A 189 3.21 -5.31 -9.59
CA VAL A 189 3.03 -4.76 -8.23
C VAL A 189 1.91 -5.53 -7.55
N ALA A 190 2.22 -6.27 -6.51
CA ALA A 190 1.24 -6.96 -5.69
C ALA A 190 1.33 -6.44 -4.25
N CYS A 191 0.26 -5.84 -3.74
CA CYS A 191 0.19 -5.33 -2.38
C CYS A 191 -0.99 -5.96 -1.64
N GLY A 192 -0.83 -6.17 -0.32
CA GLY A 192 -1.93 -6.63 0.50
C GLY A 192 -1.78 -6.14 1.93
N ALA A 193 -2.71 -5.29 2.36
CA ALA A 193 -2.81 -4.84 3.75
C ALA A 193 -3.97 -5.53 4.47
N ARG A 194 -3.77 -5.87 5.73
CA ARG A 194 -4.84 -6.33 6.62
C ARG A 194 -4.68 -5.70 7.97
N THR A 195 -5.75 -5.05 8.43
CA THR A 195 -5.83 -4.51 9.79
C THR A 195 -6.88 -5.26 10.61
N LEU A 196 -6.54 -5.57 11.86
CA LEU A 196 -7.47 -6.09 12.86
C LEU A 196 -7.83 -4.99 13.83
N LEU A 197 -9.08 -4.52 13.73
CA LEU A 197 -9.72 -3.60 14.67
C LEU A 197 -10.37 -4.43 15.77
N ASN A 198 -9.54 -5.16 16.55
CA ASN A 198 -9.99 -6.22 17.44
C ASN A 198 -10.28 -5.73 18.88
N HIS A 199 -10.06 -4.45 19.16
CA HIS A 199 -10.44 -3.79 20.39
C HIS A 199 -11.36 -2.58 20.13
N ASN A 200 -11.93 -2.00 21.21
CA ASN A 200 -12.86 -0.88 21.06
C ASN A 200 -12.16 0.40 20.61
N LYS A 201 -12.84 1.19 19.78
CA LYS A 201 -12.41 2.51 19.31
C LYS A 201 -11.07 2.50 18.55
N CYS A 202 -10.74 1.38 17.92
CA CYS A 202 -9.61 1.34 16.99
C CYS A 202 -9.95 2.14 15.73
N GLU A 203 -8.94 2.82 15.17
CA GLU A 203 -9.07 3.59 13.94
C GLU A 203 -8.00 3.16 12.93
N TYR A 204 -8.40 2.98 11.69
CA TYR A 204 -7.50 2.70 10.58
C TYR A 204 -7.82 3.56 9.38
N ASP A 205 -6.83 4.28 8.88
CA ASP A 205 -6.91 5.08 7.67
C ASP A 205 -5.91 4.56 6.63
N LEU A 206 -6.34 4.32 5.39
CA LEU A 206 -5.50 4.00 4.26
C LEU A 206 -5.70 5.03 3.15
N ASP A 207 -4.62 5.73 2.78
CA ASP A 207 -4.56 6.52 1.57
C ASP A 207 -3.57 5.89 0.60
N ALA A 208 -4.08 5.33 -0.49
CA ALA A 208 -3.27 4.67 -1.50
C ALA A 208 -3.35 5.38 -2.85
N VAL A 209 -2.21 5.51 -3.53
CA VAL A 209 -2.18 5.92 -4.93
C VAL A 209 -1.34 4.97 -5.76
N TYR A 210 -1.74 4.75 -7.00
CA TYR A 210 -1.00 3.93 -7.94
C TYR A 210 -1.00 4.52 -9.35
N PHE A 211 0.05 4.19 -10.11
CA PHE A 211 0.18 4.54 -11.52
C PHE A 211 0.54 3.28 -12.31
N GLY A 212 -0.37 2.80 -13.16
CA GLY A 212 -0.11 1.69 -14.08
C GLY A 212 0.16 2.19 -15.49
N HIS A 213 1.21 1.67 -16.11
CA HIS A 213 1.68 2.07 -17.43
C HIS A 213 2.02 0.85 -18.29
N SER A 214 2.05 1.01 -19.59
CA SER A 214 2.41 -0.06 -20.54
C SER A 214 1.59 -1.34 -20.32
N ASN A 215 2.23 -2.44 -19.94
CA ASN A 215 1.62 -3.74 -19.65
C ASN A 215 1.73 -4.10 -18.15
N ASP A 216 1.83 -3.11 -17.29
CA ASP A 216 1.97 -3.34 -15.85
C ASP A 216 0.80 -4.15 -15.30
N VAL A 217 1.11 -5.02 -14.36
CA VAL A 217 0.12 -5.81 -13.61
C VAL A 217 0.10 -5.30 -12.16
N LEU A 218 -1.04 -4.75 -11.77
CA LEU A 218 -1.26 -4.21 -10.44
C LEU A 218 -2.32 -5.03 -9.70
N ASP A 219 -1.98 -5.56 -8.54
CA ASP A 219 -2.87 -6.43 -7.77
C ASP A 219 -2.90 -6.02 -6.30
N PHE A 220 -4.02 -5.50 -5.83
CA PHE A 220 -4.21 -4.98 -4.49
C PHE A 220 -5.28 -5.75 -3.71
N ASN A 221 -5.05 -5.95 -2.40
CA ASN A 221 -6.02 -6.57 -1.49
C ASN A 221 -5.94 -5.93 -0.11
N ASP A 222 -6.84 -4.99 0.17
CA ASP A 222 -6.90 -4.25 1.42
C ASP A 222 -8.10 -4.74 2.25
N VAL A 223 -7.85 -5.16 3.49
CA VAL A 223 -8.83 -5.82 4.35
C VAL A 223 -8.85 -5.17 5.72
N SER A 224 -10.00 -4.68 6.15
CA SER A 224 -10.26 -4.30 7.53
C SER A 224 -11.19 -5.31 8.19
N VAL A 225 -10.82 -5.80 9.38
CA VAL A 225 -11.63 -6.74 10.16
C VAL A 225 -12.01 -6.09 11.48
N HIS A 226 -13.30 -5.85 11.64
CA HIS A 226 -13.87 -5.21 12.83
C HIS A 226 -14.42 -6.29 13.77
N THR A 227 -13.86 -6.38 14.98
CA THR A 227 -14.37 -7.23 16.07
C THR A 227 -14.63 -6.41 17.33
N GLY A 228 -13.96 -5.27 17.49
CA GLY A 228 -14.20 -4.29 18.55
C GLY A 228 -15.43 -3.42 18.29
N ARG A 229 -15.87 -2.70 19.31
CA ARG A 229 -16.99 -1.75 19.25
C ARG A 229 -16.49 -0.35 18.92
N ASP A 230 -17.34 0.46 18.27
CA ASP A 230 -17.03 1.86 17.96
C ASP A 230 -15.75 2.02 17.13
N THR A 231 -15.46 1.07 16.26
CA THR A 231 -14.26 1.05 15.41
C THR A 231 -14.50 1.84 14.11
N LEU A 232 -13.46 2.49 13.59
CA LEU A 232 -13.52 3.27 12.36
C LEU A 232 -12.47 2.78 11.36
N CYS A 233 -12.88 2.62 10.12
CA CYS A 233 -11.95 2.34 8.99
C CYS A 233 -12.31 3.21 7.79
N GLU A 234 -11.33 3.95 7.28
CA GLU A 234 -11.41 4.71 6.04
C GLU A 234 -10.33 4.21 5.07
N MET A 235 -10.75 3.69 3.93
CA MET A 235 -9.80 3.26 2.88
C MET A 235 -10.08 4.03 1.61
N HIS A 236 -9.13 4.86 1.20
CA HIS A 236 -9.19 5.63 -0.04
C HIS A 236 -8.06 5.24 -0.99
N THR A 237 -8.42 4.90 -2.22
CA THR A 237 -7.45 4.54 -3.27
C THR A 237 -7.70 5.38 -4.50
N ALA A 238 -6.68 6.06 -5.01
CA ALA A 238 -6.73 6.80 -6.26
C ALA A 238 -5.72 6.23 -7.26
N GLY A 239 -6.11 6.13 -8.53
CA GLY A 239 -5.26 5.52 -9.53
C GLY A 239 -5.33 6.14 -10.92
N VAL A 240 -4.24 5.95 -11.65
CA VAL A 240 -4.14 6.25 -13.08
C VAL A 240 -3.72 5.01 -13.82
N LEU A 241 -4.40 4.68 -14.91
CA LEU A 241 -4.07 3.57 -15.78
C LEU A 241 -3.90 4.05 -17.22
N THR A 242 -2.76 3.72 -17.80
CA THR A 242 -2.37 4.05 -19.17
C THR A 242 -1.96 2.79 -19.93
N GLY A 243 -1.69 2.89 -21.22
CA GLY A 243 -1.27 1.76 -22.03
C GLY A 243 -2.25 0.60 -21.98
N SER A 244 -1.75 -0.59 -21.70
CA SER A 244 -2.52 -1.84 -21.51
C SER A 244 -2.39 -2.37 -20.07
N ALA A 245 -2.15 -1.50 -19.11
CA ALA A 245 -2.03 -1.88 -17.71
C ALA A 245 -3.29 -2.60 -17.22
N ASP A 246 -3.11 -3.65 -16.44
CA ASP A 246 -4.20 -4.47 -15.87
C ASP A 246 -4.16 -4.39 -14.34
N LYS A 247 -5.19 -3.77 -13.75
CA LYS A 247 -5.30 -3.57 -12.31
C LYS A 247 -6.47 -4.35 -11.72
N ILE A 248 -6.23 -4.96 -10.55
CA ILE A 248 -7.25 -5.52 -9.69
C ILE A 248 -7.11 -4.88 -8.31
N LEU A 249 -8.20 -4.29 -7.79
CA LEU A 249 -8.30 -3.90 -6.38
C LEU A 249 -9.38 -4.75 -5.71
N ARG A 250 -9.06 -5.30 -4.56
CA ARG A 250 -10.02 -5.92 -3.64
C ARG A 250 -10.00 -5.12 -2.36
N GLY A 251 -11.13 -4.53 -2.02
CA GLY A 251 -11.35 -3.85 -0.75
C GLY A 251 -12.36 -4.65 0.07
N THR A 252 -12.01 -5.00 1.29
CA THR A 252 -12.91 -5.75 2.16
C THR A 252 -13.07 -5.06 3.50
N VAL A 253 -14.32 -4.76 3.84
CA VAL A 253 -14.71 -4.37 5.20
C VAL A 253 -15.49 -5.53 5.81
N ASP A 254 -14.96 -6.14 6.86
CA ASP A 254 -15.52 -7.34 7.49
C ASP A 254 -15.97 -7.01 8.95
N PHE A 255 -17.27 -6.78 9.13
CA PHE A 255 -17.88 -6.59 10.45
C PHE A 255 -18.22 -7.93 11.06
N GLN A 256 -17.40 -8.40 11.98
CA GLN A 256 -17.61 -9.62 12.74
C GLN A 256 -18.69 -9.40 13.82
N ARG A 257 -19.30 -10.50 14.28
CA ARG A 257 -20.26 -10.46 15.38
C ARG A 257 -19.65 -9.82 16.64
N GLY A 258 -20.28 -8.76 17.13
CA GLY A 258 -19.82 -7.97 18.29
C GLY A 258 -19.23 -6.61 17.92
N ALA A 259 -18.96 -6.34 16.63
CA ALA A 259 -18.44 -5.06 16.13
C ALA A 259 -19.46 -3.92 16.12
N LYS A 260 -20.23 -3.80 17.18
CA LYS A 260 -21.32 -2.80 17.29
C LYS A 260 -20.83 -1.39 17.09
N ARG A 261 -21.56 -0.61 16.30
CA ARG A 261 -21.27 0.76 15.90
C ARG A 261 -19.94 0.90 15.16
N GLY A 262 -19.48 -0.21 14.55
CA GLY A 262 -18.36 -0.16 13.61
C GLY A 262 -18.75 0.62 12.37
N VAL A 263 -17.82 1.48 11.88
CA VAL A 263 -17.96 2.26 10.66
C VAL A 263 -16.80 1.87 9.74
N GLY A 264 -17.11 1.55 8.49
CA GLY A 264 -16.08 1.19 7.50
C GLY A 264 -16.46 1.69 6.12
N HIS A 265 -15.60 2.53 5.57
CA HIS A 265 -15.78 3.12 4.25
C HIS A 265 -14.61 2.72 3.35
N GLU A 266 -14.93 2.35 2.12
CA GLU A 266 -13.97 2.12 1.05
C GLU A 266 -14.33 2.99 -0.15
N SER A 267 -13.34 3.66 -0.72
CA SER A 267 -13.51 4.44 -1.95
C SER A 267 -12.36 4.26 -2.92
N GLU A 268 -12.70 4.19 -4.21
CA GLU A 268 -11.73 4.17 -5.29
C GLU A 268 -12.05 5.20 -6.37
N ASP A 269 -11.05 6.00 -6.78
CA ASP A 269 -11.15 6.93 -7.92
C ASP A 269 -10.08 6.63 -8.97
N VAL A 270 -10.51 6.14 -10.13
CA VAL A 270 -9.61 5.70 -11.22
C VAL A 270 -9.75 6.57 -12.45
N LEU A 271 -8.64 7.08 -12.96
CA LEU A 271 -8.54 7.69 -14.27
C LEU A 271 -7.99 6.72 -15.32
N LEU A 272 -8.74 6.48 -16.37
CA LEU A 272 -8.30 5.70 -17.52
C LEU A 272 -7.88 6.65 -18.65
N PHE A 273 -6.59 6.65 -18.97
CA PHE A 273 -6.06 7.43 -20.09
C PHE A 273 -6.01 6.63 -21.40
N SER A 274 -6.06 5.29 -21.32
CA SER A 274 -6.02 4.43 -22.49
C SER A 274 -7.27 3.54 -22.57
N PRO A 275 -7.83 3.30 -23.76
CA PRO A 275 -8.92 2.36 -23.94
C PRO A 275 -8.51 0.89 -23.73
N SER A 276 -7.21 0.58 -23.79
CA SER A 276 -6.65 -0.76 -23.59
C SER A 276 -6.39 -1.06 -22.11
N ALA A 277 -6.36 -0.04 -21.25
CA ALA A 277 -6.20 -0.23 -19.83
C ALA A 277 -7.39 -0.99 -19.23
N ARG A 278 -7.10 -1.93 -18.35
CA ARG A 278 -8.10 -2.78 -17.71
C ARG A 278 -8.17 -2.50 -16.22
N ASN A 279 -9.34 -2.05 -15.77
CA ASN A 279 -9.63 -1.84 -14.36
C ASN A 279 -10.63 -2.88 -13.86
N ARG A 280 -10.30 -3.57 -12.78
CA ARG A 280 -11.18 -4.49 -12.06
C ARG A 280 -11.19 -4.14 -10.59
N THR A 281 -12.38 -3.99 -10.02
CA THR A 281 -12.55 -3.69 -8.59
C THR A 281 -13.55 -4.65 -8.00
N ALA A 282 -13.24 -5.18 -6.84
CA ALA A 282 -14.08 -6.10 -6.09
C ALA A 282 -14.24 -5.59 -4.65
N PRO A 283 -15.12 -4.59 -4.43
CA PRO A 283 -15.45 -4.15 -3.08
C PRO A 283 -16.31 -5.22 -2.39
N LEU A 284 -16.06 -5.46 -1.11
CA LEU A 284 -16.75 -6.48 -0.34
C LEU A 284 -17.04 -5.97 1.07
N ILE A 285 -18.33 -5.93 1.44
CA ILE A 285 -18.76 -5.63 2.80
C ILE A 285 -19.40 -6.90 3.38
N LEU A 286 -18.78 -7.46 4.42
CA LEU A 286 -19.28 -8.61 5.15
C LEU A 286 -19.91 -8.13 6.47
N CYS A 287 -21.24 -8.32 6.62
CA CYS A 287 -21.99 -7.86 7.76
C CYS A 287 -22.39 -9.04 8.67
N GLY A 288 -21.57 -9.35 9.66
CA GLY A 288 -21.88 -10.31 10.73
C GLY A 288 -22.56 -9.66 11.95
N GLU A 289 -22.70 -8.33 11.96
CA GLU A 289 -23.34 -7.52 13.00
C GLU A 289 -24.38 -6.59 12.36
N GLU A 290 -25.48 -6.30 13.09
CA GLU A 290 -26.58 -5.48 12.57
C GLU A 290 -26.36 -3.97 12.78
N GLU A 291 -25.72 -3.59 13.88
CA GLU A 291 -25.50 -2.19 14.27
C GLU A 291 -24.15 -1.68 13.73
N VAL A 292 -24.01 -1.61 12.40
CA VAL A 292 -22.79 -1.16 11.71
C VAL A 292 -23.11 -0.25 10.54
N GLU A 293 -22.14 0.55 10.10
CA GLU A 293 -22.20 1.36 8.90
C GLU A 293 -21.09 0.95 7.94
N GLY A 294 -21.46 0.37 6.80
CA GLY A 294 -20.53 -0.01 5.76
C GLY A 294 -20.88 0.69 4.46
N GLN A 295 -19.91 1.39 3.84
CA GLN A 295 -20.09 2.06 2.57
C GLN A 295 -18.94 1.72 1.63
N HIS A 296 -19.24 1.60 0.33
CA HIS A 296 -18.23 1.61 -0.71
C HIS A 296 -18.62 2.54 -1.84
N ALA A 297 -17.64 3.16 -2.46
CA ALA A 297 -17.79 4.01 -3.63
C ALA A 297 -16.69 3.71 -4.64
N ALA A 298 -17.03 3.55 -5.91
CA ALA A 298 -16.06 3.41 -6.98
C ALA A 298 -16.37 4.40 -8.09
N SER A 299 -15.41 5.25 -8.43
CA SER A 299 -15.46 6.17 -9.56
C SER A 299 -14.42 5.73 -10.58
N VAL A 300 -14.88 5.32 -11.74
CA VAL A 300 -14.01 4.96 -12.86
C VAL A 300 -14.35 5.86 -14.03
N GLY A 301 -13.45 6.73 -14.39
CA GLY A 301 -13.68 7.71 -15.45
C GLY A 301 -12.57 7.70 -16.49
N ARG A 302 -12.94 7.90 -17.75
CA ARG A 302 -12.00 8.39 -18.77
C ARG A 302 -11.77 9.88 -18.53
N LEU A 303 -10.72 10.40 -19.14
CA LEU A 303 -10.48 11.83 -19.12
C LEU A 303 -11.76 12.56 -19.59
N ASP A 304 -12.29 13.43 -18.71
CA ASP A 304 -13.47 14.22 -19.03
C ASP A 304 -13.09 15.27 -20.07
N GLU A 305 -13.48 15.05 -21.32
CA GLU A 305 -13.17 15.94 -22.45
C GLU A 305 -13.68 17.36 -22.23
N ASN A 306 -14.80 17.53 -21.51
CA ASN A 306 -15.33 18.87 -21.21
C ASN A 306 -14.45 19.58 -20.19
N LYS A 307 -13.98 18.86 -19.16
CA LYS A 307 -13.02 19.42 -18.20
C LYS A 307 -11.68 19.73 -18.87
N LEU A 308 -11.20 18.83 -19.71
CA LEU A 308 -9.99 19.04 -20.50
C LEU A 308 -10.13 20.28 -21.42
N TYR A 309 -11.24 20.39 -22.15
CA TYR A 309 -11.54 21.54 -22.99
C TYR A 309 -11.60 22.82 -22.17
N TYR A 310 -12.27 22.80 -21.02
CA TYR A 310 -12.35 23.95 -20.12
C TYR A 310 -10.96 24.40 -19.65
N LEU A 311 -10.13 23.49 -19.18
CA LEU A 311 -8.77 23.80 -18.73
C LEU A 311 -7.90 24.36 -19.86
N ARG A 312 -8.00 23.78 -21.06
CA ARG A 312 -7.31 24.28 -22.26
C ARG A 312 -7.80 25.66 -22.68
N SER A 313 -9.10 25.94 -22.57
CA SER A 313 -9.65 27.26 -22.85
C SER A 313 -9.18 28.36 -21.87
N ARG A 314 -8.65 27.92 -20.71
CA ARG A 314 -8.02 28.79 -19.70
C ARG A 314 -6.51 28.92 -19.88
N GLY A 315 -5.95 28.40 -20.96
CA GLY A 315 -4.55 28.57 -21.35
C GLY A 315 -3.60 27.45 -20.93
N LEU A 316 -4.10 26.33 -20.33
CA LEU A 316 -3.24 25.19 -20.07
C LEU A 316 -3.02 24.37 -21.37
N SER A 317 -1.81 23.84 -21.53
CA SER A 317 -1.58 22.79 -22.51
C SER A 317 -2.34 21.52 -22.11
N GLU A 318 -2.50 20.57 -23.03
CA GLU A 318 -3.15 19.29 -22.71
C GLU A 318 -2.37 18.53 -21.62
N ALA A 319 -1.04 18.49 -21.73
CA ALA A 319 -0.18 17.86 -20.71
C ALA A 319 -0.36 18.51 -19.32
N GLN A 320 -0.41 19.83 -19.26
CA GLN A 320 -0.65 20.56 -18.00
C GLN A 320 -2.05 20.28 -17.43
N ALA A 321 -3.07 20.20 -18.28
CA ALA A 321 -4.43 19.91 -17.83
C ALA A 321 -4.55 18.47 -17.31
N ARG A 322 -3.96 17.49 -18.00
CA ARG A 322 -3.90 16.08 -17.57
C ARG A 322 -3.16 15.96 -16.23
N ARG A 323 -2.00 16.61 -16.11
CA ARG A 323 -1.23 16.63 -14.86
C ARG A 323 -2.06 17.19 -13.71
N LEU A 324 -2.70 18.35 -13.89
CA LEU A 324 -3.54 18.97 -12.84
C LEU A 324 -4.65 18.02 -12.36
N MET A 325 -5.26 17.26 -13.28
CA MET A 325 -6.32 16.32 -12.94
C MET A 325 -5.80 15.11 -12.13
N VAL A 326 -4.57 14.66 -12.38
CA VAL A 326 -3.90 13.60 -11.61
C VAL A 326 -3.42 14.14 -10.27
N ASP A 327 -2.75 15.29 -10.27
CA ASP A 327 -2.25 15.92 -9.04
C ASP A 327 -3.37 16.14 -8.03
N ALA A 328 -4.55 16.59 -8.47
CA ALA A 328 -5.70 16.80 -7.59
C ALA A 328 -6.21 15.51 -6.92
N ARG A 329 -6.02 14.34 -7.55
CA ARG A 329 -6.41 13.03 -6.98
C ARG A 329 -5.35 12.44 -6.07
N PHE A 330 -4.09 12.68 -6.38
CA PHE A 330 -2.97 12.11 -5.64
C PHE A 330 -2.55 12.98 -4.44
N ALA A 331 -2.86 14.28 -4.48
CA ALA A 331 -2.51 15.23 -3.43
C ALA A 331 -2.93 14.76 -2.01
N PRO A 332 -4.14 14.23 -1.76
CA PRO A 332 -4.53 13.82 -0.42
C PRO A 332 -3.57 12.79 0.22
N ALA A 333 -3.03 11.86 -0.58
CA ALA A 333 -2.06 10.89 -0.11
C ALA A 333 -0.62 11.46 -0.07
N ILE A 334 -0.22 12.23 -1.10
CA ILE A 334 1.13 12.80 -1.18
C ILE A 334 1.37 13.80 -0.06
N ASP A 335 0.39 14.64 0.26
CA ASP A 335 0.51 15.67 1.30
C ASP A 335 0.65 15.09 2.73
N LYS A 336 0.31 13.82 2.93
CA LYS A 336 0.54 13.07 4.18
C LYS A 336 1.98 12.54 4.35
N ILE A 337 2.82 12.59 3.30
CA ILE A 337 4.24 12.22 3.40
C ILE A 337 4.95 13.27 4.28
N PRO A 338 5.65 12.90 5.38
CA PRO A 338 6.20 13.86 6.33
C PRO A 338 7.50 14.55 5.88
N LEU A 339 7.97 14.26 4.67
CA LEU A 339 9.24 14.75 4.11
C LEU A 339 8.95 15.52 2.82
N ASP A 340 9.13 16.84 2.84
CA ASP A 340 8.87 17.73 1.70
C ASP A 340 9.64 17.31 0.44
N SER A 341 10.92 16.95 0.60
CA SER A 341 11.75 16.49 -0.52
C SER A 341 11.21 15.20 -1.16
N LEU A 342 10.63 14.29 -0.37
CA LEU A 342 10.01 13.07 -0.88
C LEU A 342 8.67 13.35 -1.54
N GLN A 343 7.89 14.30 -1.03
CA GLN A 343 6.68 14.76 -1.72
C GLN A 343 7.00 15.30 -3.11
N ASP A 344 8.04 16.14 -3.22
CA ASP A 344 8.48 16.72 -4.50
C ASP A 344 8.96 15.61 -5.45
N GLU A 345 9.76 14.66 -4.98
CA GLU A 345 10.22 13.50 -5.76
C GLU A 345 9.05 12.66 -6.30
N VAL A 346 8.03 12.43 -5.47
CA VAL A 346 6.81 11.71 -5.88
C VAL A 346 6.06 12.49 -6.97
N ARG A 347 5.86 13.80 -6.80
CA ARG A 347 5.21 14.65 -7.80
C ARG A 347 5.97 14.71 -9.13
N GLU A 348 7.31 14.77 -9.07
CA GLU A 348 8.15 14.73 -10.27
C GLU A 348 8.07 13.37 -10.98
N ASN A 349 8.03 12.27 -10.21
CA ASN A 349 7.88 10.93 -10.77
C ASN A 349 6.53 10.77 -11.49
N VAL A 350 5.44 11.25 -10.90
CA VAL A 350 4.11 11.27 -11.53
C VAL A 350 4.14 12.09 -12.82
N ALA A 351 4.73 13.28 -12.80
CA ALA A 351 4.84 14.15 -13.97
C ALA A 351 5.62 13.49 -15.12
N ARG A 352 6.74 12.83 -14.81
CA ARG A 352 7.55 12.11 -15.80
C ARG A 352 6.73 11.00 -16.45
N ARG A 353 6.05 10.15 -15.68
CA ARG A 353 5.24 9.03 -16.21
C ARG A 353 4.09 9.51 -17.09
N LEU A 354 3.47 10.64 -16.76
CA LEU A 354 2.45 11.26 -17.60
C LEU A 354 3.03 11.78 -18.92
N ASN A 355 4.24 12.33 -18.92
CA ASN A 355 4.90 12.79 -20.15
C ASN A 355 5.31 11.60 -21.02
N ASP A 356 5.87 10.54 -20.45
CA ASP A 356 6.24 9.32 -21.19
C ASP A 356 5.03 8.72 -21.94
N GLU A 357 3.83 8.83 -21.37
CA GLU A 357 2.58 8.39 -22.02
C GLU A 357 2.14 9.30 -23.19
N LEU A 358 2.47 10.59 -23.14
CA LEU A 358 2.07 11.56 -24.18
C LEU A 358 3.02 11.53 -25.39
N ASP A 359 4.25 11.05 -25.20
CA ASP A 359 5.29 11.02 -26.23
C ASP A 359 5.35 9.64 -26.97
N GLY A 360 4.67 8.61 -26.46
CA GLY A 360 4.59 7.26 -27.01
C GLY A 360 3.30 7.00 -27.77
#